data_d3f24765c06c659b3ae93d4eef0c024f
#
_entry.id   d3f24765c06c659b3ae93d4eef0c024f
#
_cell.length_a   1.000
_cell.length_b   1.000
_cell.length_c   1.000
_cell.angle_alpha   90.00
_cell.angle_beta   90.00
_cell.angle_gamma   90.00
#
_symmetry.space_group_name_H-M   'P 1'
#
loop_
_entity.id
_entity.type
_entity.pdbx_description
1 polymer ?
#
loop_
_entity_poly.entity_id
_entity_poly.type
_entity_poly.pdbx_seq_one_letter_code
_entity_poly.pdbx_strand_id
1 'polypeptide(L)'
;AIVNASKLTLTLDAAGHKNHYELWVYPHISDEMADSGDIYITDSLDDKAVSVLQQGGKVLITAAGKVTYGNDIKHTFLPVFWNTSWFKMRPPHTTGAYIEKNHPVFRDFPTDDWQNLNWWELVNRTQVMNLAEFPADYQPPVRPIDTWHVSRKLAMMIEVRVGAGRLLMTTL
;
A
#
# COMPACT_ATOMS: atom_id res chain seq x y z
N ALA A 1 26.52 10.76 1.56
CA ALA A 1 25.35 10.25 2.30
C ALA A 1 24.08 10.57 1.52
N ILE A 2 23.13 9.64 1.49
CA ILE A 2 21.82 9.84 0.87
C ILE A 2 21.00 10.66 1.87
N VAL A 3 20.48 11.79 1.43
CA VAL A 3 19.72 12.72 2.29
C VAL A 3 18.21 12.54 2.08
N ASN A 4 17.78 12.26 0.84
CA ASN A 4 16.36 12.06 0.50
C ASN A 4 16.16 10.72 -0.20
N ALA A 5 15.00 10.11 0.04
CA ALA A 5 14.58 8.93 -0.71
C ALA A 5 14.51 9.26 -2.21
N SER A 6 15.07 8.40 -3.05
CA SER A 6 15.20 8.67 -4.48
C SER A 6 15.10 7.39 -5.31
N LYS A 7 14.49 7.52 -6.48
CA LYS A 7 14.52 6.50 -7.53
C LYS A 7 15.69 6.79 -8.48
N LEU A 8 16.55 5.81 -8.71
CA LEU A 8 17.70 5.88 -9.58
C LEU A 8 17.54 4.91 -10.75
N THR A 9 18.16 5.23 -11.88
CA THR A 9 18.26 4.33 -13.03
C THR A 9 19.70 3.90 -13.23
N LEU A 10 19.97 2.62 -13.06
CA LEU A 10 21.25 2.01 -13.45
C LEU A 10 21.18 1.61 -14.91
N THR A 11 22.09 2.15 -15.72
CA THR A 11 22.22 1.80 -17.13
C THR A 11 23.46 0.94 -17.33
N LEU A 12 23.29 -0.22 -17.94
CA LEU A 12 24.38 -1.04 -18.46
C LEU A 12 24.48 -0.84 -19.97
N ASP A 13 25.67 -0.53 -20.45
CA ASP A 13 25.98 -0.42 -21.89
C ASP A 13 27.09 -1.43 -22.25
N ALA A 14 26.77 -2.38 -23.11
CA ALA A 14 27.72 -3.39 -23.58
C ALA A 14 27.63 -3.48 -25.11
N ALA A 15 28.66 -3.06 -25.78
CA ALA A 15 28.77 -3.11 -27.26
C ALA A 15 27.56 -2.44 -27.97
N GLY A 16 27.09 -1.34 -27.46
CA GLY A 16 25.92 -0.59 -27.99
C GLY A 16 24.55 -1.13 -27.61
N HIS A 17 24.48 -2.21 -26.84
CA HIS A 17 23.23 -2.70 -26.23
C HIS A 17 23.07 -2.14 -24.85
N LYS A 18 21.93 -1.47 -24.60
CA LYS A 18 21.63 -0.82 -23.31
C LYS A 18 20.52 -1.56 -22.59
N ASN A 19 20.72 -1.75 -21.29
CA ASN A 19 19.69 -2.21 -20.39
C ASN A 19 19.57 -1.27 -19.19
N HIS A 20 18.37 -1.12 -18.65
CA HIS A 20 18.06 -0.20 -17.56
C HIS A 20 17.44 -0.95 -16.40
N TYR A 21 17.89 -0.62 -15.18
CA TYR A 21 17.36 -1.15 -13.93
C TYR A 21 16.98 0.00 -13.01
N GLU A 22 15.82 -0.08 -12.42
CA GLU A 22 15.38 0.88 -11.42
C GLU A 22 15.83 0.43 -10.04
N LEU A 23 16.35 1.37 -9.27
CA LEU A 23 16.82 1.18 -7.90
C LEU A 23 16.22 2.28 -7.03
N TRP A 24 15.87 1.93 -5.80
CA TRP A 24 15.40 2.89 -4.81
C TRP A 24 16.39 2.95 -3.67
N VAL A 25 16.72 4.16 -3.25
CA VAL A 25 17.67 4.42 -2.20
C VAL A 25 17.02 5.32 -1.16
N TYR A 26 17.24 5.00 0.09
CA TYR A 26 16.66 5.71 1.23
C TYR A 26 17.75 6.23 2.15
N PRO A 27 17.52 7.35 2.85
CA PRO A 27 18.41 7.77 3.92
C PRO A 27 18.43 6.71 5.02
N HIS A 28 19.55 6.60 5.71
CA HIS A 28 19.58 5.81 6.94
C HIS A 28 18.72 6.51 8.00
N ILE A 29 17.69 5.83 8.44
CA ILE A 29 16.84 6.29 9.54
C ILE A 29 17.51 5.77 10.82
N SER A 30 17.92 6.66 11.72
CA SER A 30 18.32 6.25 13.07
C SER A 30 17.09 5.65 13.78
N ASP A 31 17.33 4.74 14.73
CA ASP A 31 16.29 4.05 15.53
C ASP A 31 15.43 5.02 16.38
N GLU A 32 15.74 6.28 16.38
CA GLU A 32 14.85 7.31 16.92
C GLU A 32 13.58 7.33 16.10
N MET A 33 12.48 6.92 16.70
CA MET A 33 11.16 6.99 16.09
C MET A 33 10.94 8.41 15.54
N ALA A 34 10.62 8.49 14.27
CA ALA A 34 10.19 9.75 13.68
C ALA A 34 9.07 10.33 14.56
N ASP A 35 9.21 11.59 14.92
CA ASP A 35 8.19 12.29 15.69
C ASP A 35 6.85 12.18 14.95
N SER A 36 5.89 11.50 15.56
CA SER A 36 4.54 11.35 14.98
C SER A 36 3.78 12.68 14.95
N GLY A 37 4.32 13.71 15.58
CA GLY A 37 3.68 15.03 15.68
C GLY A 37 2.30 14.93 16.33
N ASP A 38 1.28 15.44 15.63
CA ASP A 38 -0.11 15.47 16.07
C ASP A 38 -0.91 14.20 15.67
N ILE A 39 -0.24 13.14 15.21
CA ILE A 39 -0.89 11.90 14.75
C ILE A 39 -0.91 10.87 15.90
N TYR A 40 -2.09 10.41 16.27
CA TYR A 40 -2.22 9.26 17.15
C TYR A 40 -2.07 7.97 16.36
N ILE A 41 -1.04 7.19 16.69
CA ILE A 41 -0.74 5.90 16.04
C ILE A 41 -1.21 4.77 16.94
N THR A 42 -1.98 3.85 16.37
CA THR A 42 -2.51 2.66 17.04
C THR A 42 -2.63 1.50 16.04
N ASP A 43 -2.91 0.31 16.55
CA ASP A 43 -3.14 -0.89 15.72
C ASP A 43 -4.62 -1.31 15.64
N SER A 44 -5.49 -0.56 16.27
CA SER A 44 -6.94 -0.80 16.34
C SER A 44 -7.72 0.49 16.53
N LEU A 45 -9.01 0.47 16.25
CA LEU A 45 -9.91 1.59 16.55
C LEU A 45 -10.32 1.52 18.02
N ASP A 46 -9.40 1.93 18.91
CA ASP A 46 -9.63 1.99 20.35
C ASP A 46 -10.39 3.27 20.77
N ASP A 47 -10.80 3.34 22.04
CA ASP A 47 -11.57 4.47 22.59
C ASP A 47 -10.80 5.80 22.45
N LYS A 48 -9.48 5.77 22.55
CA LYS A 48 -8.64 6.94 22.39
C LYS A 48 -8.62 7.40 20.93
N ALA A 49 -8.50 6.48 19.97
CA ALA A 49 -8.59 6.80 18.55
C ALA A 49 -9.94 7.45 18.22
N VAL A 50 -11.03 6.89 18.73
CA VAL A 50 -12.39 7.46 18.56
C VAL A 50 -12.46 8.87 19.14
N SER A 51 -11.94 9.08 20.35
CA SER A 51 -11.91 10.39 20.99
C SER A 51 -11.11 11.42 20.20
N VAL A 52 -9.92 11.04 19.70
CA VAL A 52 -9.08 11.90 18.85
C VAL A 52 -9.82 12.30 17.57
N LEU A 53 -10.48 11.36 16.92
CA LEU A 53 -11.26 11.62 15.70
C LEU A 53 -12.43 12.56 15.95
N GLN A 54 -13.17 12.35 17.04
CA GLN A 54 -14.28 13.22 17.43
C GLN A 54 -13.85 14.66 17.69
N GLN A 55 -12.64 14.86 18.22
CA GLN A 55 -12.03 16.18 18.46
C GLN A 55 -11.39 16.80 17.21
N GLY A 56 -11.49 16.16 16.05
CA GLY A 56 -10.93 16.66 14.78
C GLY A 56 -9.46 16.32 14.56
N GLY A 57 -8.88 15.44 15.40
CA GLY A 57 -7.50 15.00 15.28
C GLY A 57 -7.26 13.99 14.19
N LYS A 58 -6.02 13.51 14.12
CA LYS A 58 -5.54 12.56 13.10
C LYS A 58 -5.17 11.24 13.75
N VAL A 59 -5.62 10.16 13.15
CA VAL A 59 -5.33 8.79 13.60
C VAL A 59 -4.73 7.98 12.45
N LEU A 60 -3.65 7.27 12.75
CA LEU A 60 -3.07 6.24 11.88
C LEU A 60 -3.30 4.87 12.53
N ILE A 61 -4.00 3.98 11.82
CA ILE A 61 -4.15 2.58 12.24
C ILE A 61 -3.26 1.69 11.39
N THR A 62 -2.32 1.00 12.05
CA THR A 62 -1.47 -0.03 11.45
C THR A 62 -2.12 -1.40 11.67
N ALA A 63 -2.98 -1.81 10.73
CA ALA A 63 -3.84 -2.98 10.85
C ALA A 63 -3.27 -4.26 10.23
N ALA A 64 -1.95 -4.34 10.02
CA ALA A 64 -1.30 -5.52 9.48
C ALA A 64 -1.64 -6.78 10.32
N GLY A 65 -2.12 -7.83 9.66
CA GLY A 65 -2.52 -9.07 10.33
C GLY A 65 -3.86 -9.03 11.08
N LYS A 66 -4.56 -7.90 11.13
CA LYS A 66 -5.78 -7.71 11.93
C LYS A 66 -7.06 -7.57 11.12
N VAL A 67 -6.95 -7.50 9.80
CA VAL A 67 -8.13 -7.39 8.92
C VAL A 67 -8.73 -8.77 8.72
N THR A 68 -10.04 -8.90 8.93
CA THR A 68 -10.79 -10.15 8.72
C THR A 68 -11.52 -10.16 7.39
N TYR A 69 -12.08 -9.04 6.95
CA TYR A 69 -12.83 -8.97 5.69
C TYR A 69 -11.89 -8.70 4.51
N GLY A 70 -11.59 -9.75 3.77
CA GLY A 70 -10.62 -9.75 2.66
C GLY A 70 -9.33 -10.52 2.95
N ASN A 71 -9.19 -11.14 4.12
CA ASN A 71 -8.01 -11.91 4.51
C ASN A 71 -7.80 -13.19 3.66
N ASP A 72 -8.82 -13.65 2.96
CA ASP A 72 -8.78 -14.74 1.99
C ASP A 72 -8.19 -14.32 0.64
N ILE A 73 -8.09 -13.01 0.38
CA ILE A 73 -7.63 -12.48 -0.89
C ILE A 73 -6.11 -12.40 -0.87
N LYS A 74 -5.47 -13.22 -1.69
CA LYS A 74 -4.01 -13.24 -1.81
C LYS A 74 -3.51 -12.08 -2.66
N HIS A 75 -2.57 -11.32 -2.12
CA HIS A 75 -1.79 -10.35 -2.88
C HIS A 75 -0.30 -10.64 -2.66
N THR A 76 0.45 -10.71 -3.74
CA THR A 76 1.89 -10.99 -3.72
C THR A 76 2.57 -10.29 -4.89
N PHE A 77 3.88 -10.08 -4.77
CA PHE A 77 4.71 -9.58 -5.87
C PHE A 77 5.18 -10.75 -6.75
N LEU A 78 4.25 -11.47 -7.31
CA LEU A 78 4.53 -12.61 -8.20
C LEU A 78 4.02 -12.31 -9.60
N PRO A 79 4.72 -12.81 -10.64
CA PRO A 79 4.19 -12.76 -12.00
C PRO A 79 2.84 -13.46 -12.07
N VAL A 80 1.86 -12.80 -12.64
CA VAL A 80 0.55 -13.40 -12.90
C VAL A 80 0.59 -14.04 -14.27
N PHE A 81 0.50 -15.36 -14.29
CA PHE A 81 0.39 -16.10 -15.53
C PHE A 81 -1.09 -16.30 -15.88
N TRP A 82 -1.48 -15.99 -17.10
CA TRP A 82 -2.86 -15.97 -17.57
C TRP A 82 -3.66 -17.25 -17.28
N ASN A 83 -2.99 -18.40 -17.27
CA ASN A 83 -3.66 -19.68 -17.08
C ASN A 83 -3.80 -20.13 -15.63
N THR A 84 -3.24 -19.41 -14.65
CA THR A 84 -3.29 -19.83 -13.24
C THR A 84 -4.71 -19.95 -12.70
N SER A 85 -5.60 -19.08 -13.12
CA SER A 85 -7.03 -19.14 -12.74
C SER A 85 -7.80 -20.20 -13.52
N TRP A 86 -7.42 -20.48 -14.76
CA TRP A 86 -8.11 -21.38 -15.65
C TRP A 86 -7.94 -22.85 -15.25
N PHE A 87 -6.74 -23.22 -14.89
CA PHE A 87 -6.42 -24.60 -14.53
C PHE A 87 -6.66 -24.88 -13.05
N LYS A 88 -7.24 -23.93 -12.29
CA LYS A 88 -7.51 -24.07 -10.85
C LYS A 88 -6.25 -24.50 -10.05
N MET A 89 -5.06 -24.24 -10.60
CA MET A 89 -3.80 -24.63 -9.99
C MET A 89 -3.47 -23.80 -8.76
N ARG A 90 -4.11 -22.64 -8.63
CA ARG A 90 -3.99 -21.71 -7.49
C ARG A 90 -5.32 -21.01 -7.27
N PRO A 91 -5.63 -20.62 -6.02
CA PRO A 91 -6.75 -19.72 -5.80
C PRO A 91 -6.53 -18.43 -6.61
N PRO A 92 -7.59 -17.82 -7.14
CA PRO A 92 -7.50 -16.51 -7.80
C PRO A 92 -6.85 -15.51 -6.86
N HIS A 93 -5.91 -14.75 -7.39
CA HIS A 93 -5.21 -13.70 -6.64
C HIS A 93 -5.17 -12.40 -7.45
N THR A 94 -4.78 -11.33 -6.81
CA THR A 94 -4.67 -10.01 -7.43
C THR A 94 -3.59 -10.00 -8.51
N THR A 95 -3.71 -9.08 -9.46
CA THR A 95 -2.82 -8.97 -10.62
C THR A 95 -1.80 -7.83 -10.51
N GLY A 96 -1.77 -7.16 -9.38
CA GLY A 96 -0.93 -6.01 -9.08
C GLY A 96 -1.70 -5.00 -8.24
N ALA A 97 -1.11 -3.82 -8.02
CA ALA A 97 -1.79 -2.72 -7.35
C ALA A 97 -1.58 -1.40 -8.10
N TYR A 98 -2.62 -0.61 -8.19
CA TYR A 98 -2.55 0.79 -8.58
C TYR A 98 -2.22 1.63 -7.34
N ILE A 99 -1.34 2.61 -7.53
CA ILE A 99 -0.87 3.52 -6.48
C ILE A 99 -1.23 4.95 -6.89
N GLU A 100 -1.90 5.67 -6.02
CA GLU A 100 -2.12 7.11 -6.18
C GLU A 100 -0.82 7.83 -5.80
N LYS A 101 0.18 7.83 -6.68
CA LYS A 101 1.54 8.32 -6.38
C LYS A 101 1.62 9.75 -5.89
N ASN A 102 0.63 10.57 -6.23
CA ASN A 102 0.59 11.98 -5.81
C ASN A 102 -0.08 12.15 -4.43
N HIS A 103 -0.52 11.06 -3.80
CA HIS A 103 -1.10 11.13 -2.46
C HIS A 103 -0.03 11.56 -1.44
N PRO A 104 -0.34 12.50 -0.52
CA PRO A 104 0.65 13.05 0.42
C PRO A 104 1.40 12.01 1.26
N VAL A 105 0.81 10.84 1.50
CA VAL A 105 1.44 9.75 2.25
C VAL A 105 2.72 9.23 1.58
N PHE A 106 2.86 9.42 0.25
CA PHE A 106 4.02 8.94 -0.51
C PHE A 106 5.08 10.01 -0.75
N ARG A 107 4.98 11.19 -0.08
CA ARG A 107 5.93 12.30 -0.29
C ARG A 107 7.39 11.87 -0.17
N ASP A 108 7.69 11.02 0.80
CA ASP A 108 9.04 10.52 1.08
C ASP A 108 9.23 9.05 0.68
N PHE A 109 8.32 8.53 -0.14
CA PHE A 109 8.36 7.19 -0.71
C PHE A 109 8.21 7.26 -2.24
N PRO A 110 9.33 7.38 -2.98
CA PRO A 110 9.29 7.55 -4.44
C PRO A 110 8.66 6.32 -5.10
N THR A 111 7.48 6.50 -5.66
CA THR A 111 6.69 5.44 -6.28
C THR A 111 6.14 5.87 -7.64
N ASP A 112 5.78 4.89 -8.45
CA ASP A 112 5.04 5.06 -9.70
C ASP A 112 3.54 4.83 -9.46
N ASP A 113 2.72 4.91 -10.51
CA ASP A 113 1.28 4.63 -10.44
C ASP A 113 0.97 3.14 -10.22
N TRP A 114 1.99 2.29 -10.23
CA TRP A 114 1.89 0.84 -10.08
C TRP A 114 2.88 0.35 -9.06
N GLN A 115 2.54 -0.76 -8.40
CA GLN A 115 3.52 -1.45 -7.58
C GLN A 115 4.68 -1.93 -8.47
N ASN A 116 5.85 -1.40 -8.21
CA ASN A 116 7.12 -1.81 -8.78
C ASN A 116 7.96 -2.54 -7.73
N LEU A 117 9.21 -2.84 -8.02
CA LEU A 117 10.08 -3.58 -7.11
C LEU A 117 10.26 -2.90 -5.74
N ASN A 118 10.08 -1.60 -5.65
CA ASN A 118 10.09 -0.85 -4.38
C ASN A 118 9.02 -1.33 -3.39
N TRP A 119 7.93 -1.92 -3.88
CA TRP A 119 6.82 -2.43 -3.09
C TRP A 119 6.97 -3.90 -2.68
N TRP A 120 8.02 -4.58 -3.17
CA TRP A 120 8.12 -6.03 -3.04
C TRP A 120 8.01 -6.53 -1.61
N GLU A 121 8.74 -5.94 -0.67
CA GLU A 121 8.72 -6.35 0.72
C GLU A 121 7.40 -5.99 1.42
N LEU A 122 6.89 -4.80 1.14
CA LEU A 122 5.63 -4.31 1.71
C LEU A 122 4.46 -5.21 1.34
N VAL A 123 4.26 -5.45 0.04
CA VAL A 123 3.08 -6.19 -0.44
C VAL A 123 3.12 -7.69 -0.10
N ASN A 124 4.27 -8.29 0.06
CA ASN A 124 4.39 -9.71 0.42
C ASN A 124 4.05 -10.00 1.90
N ARG A 125 3.94 -8.97 2.73
CA ARG A 125 3.61 -9.08 4.15
C ARG A 125 2.25 -8.51 4.50
N THR A 126 1.55 -7.96 3.54
CA THR A 126 0.30 -7.24 3.73
C THR A 126 -0.93 -8.13 3.58
N GLN A 127 -2.04 -7.62 4.09
CA GLN A 127 -3.38 -8.14 3.83
C GLN A 127 -4.14 -7.20 2.91
N VAL A 128 -5.10 -7.76 2.19
CA VAL A 128 -6.04 -6.99 1.38
C VAL A 128 -7.31 -6.73 2.19
N MET A 129 -7.82 -5.50 2.12
CA MET A 129 -9.13 -5.13 2.64
C MET A 129 -10.16 -5.20 1.52
N ASN A 130 -11.31 -5.83 1.77
CA ASN A 130 -12.43 -5.82 0.85
C ASN A 130 -13.35 -4.63 1.16
N LEU A 131 -13.52 -3.74 0.17
CA LEU A 131 -14.29 -2.50 0.30
C LEU A 131 -15.70 -2.60 -0.30
N ALA A 132 -16.33 -3.78 -0.28
CA ALA A 132 -17.66 -3.97 -0.85
C ALA A 132 -18.74 -3.05 -0.25
N GLU A 133 -18.57 -2.66 1.02
CA GLU A 133 -19.50 -1.77 1.74
C GLU A 133 -19.17 -0.26 1.60
N PHE A 134 -18.04 0.07 0.95
CA PHE A 134 -17.67 1.46 0.71
C PHE A 134 -18.42 2.07 -0.48
N PRO A 135 -18.61 3.39 -0.50
CA PRO A 135 -19.22 4.08 -1.64
C PRO A 135 -18.52 3.71 -2.96
N ALA A 136 -19.28 3.56 -4.03
CA ALA A 136 -18.76 3.08 -5.31
C ALA A 136 -17.67 3.99 -5.90
N ASP A 137 -17.77 5.29 -5.66
CA ASP A 137 -16.84 6.34 -6.12
C ASP A 137 -15.61 6.52 -5.22
N TYR A 138 -15.58 5.90 -4.04
CA TYR A 138 -14.41 5.99 -3.16
C TYR A 138 -13.17 5.37 -3.80
N GLN A 139 -12.07 6.11 -3.82
CA GLN A 139 -10.80 5.70 -4.42
C GLN A 139 -9.70 5.66 -3.33
N PRO A 140 -9.28 4.47 -2.87
CA PRO A 140 -8.21 4.36 -1.88
C PRO A 140 -6.82 4.63 -2.49
N PRO A 141 -5.84 5.11 -1.70
CA PRO A 141 -4.49 5.41 -2.19
C PRO A 141 -3.73 4.20 -2.73
N VAL A 142 -3.95 3.01 -2.18
CA VAL A 142 -3.35 1.74 -2.64
C VAL A 142 -4.45 0.76 -2.95
N ARG A 143 -4.59 0.42 -4.23
CA ARG A 143 -5.68 -0.38 -4.79
C ARG A 143 -5.18 -1.65 -5.44
N PRO A 144 -5.18 -2.80 -4.75
CA PRO A 144 -4.98 -4.07 -5.42
C PRO A 144 -5.99 -4.27 -6.55
N ILE A 145 -5.51 -4.72 -7.69
CA ILE A 145 -6.34 -5.07 -8.84
C ILE A 145 -6.72 -6.55 -8.69
N ASP A 146 -7.99 -6.79 -8.47
CA ASP A 146 -8.50 -8.15 -8.31
C ASP A 146 -8.40 -8.96 -9.61
N THR A 147 -8.52 -10.26 -9.47
CA THR A 147 -8.66 -11.14 -10.63
C THR A 147 -9.84 -10.71 -11.50
N TRP A 148 -9.68 -10.74 -12.81
CA TRP A 148 -10.72 -10.38 -13.78
C TRP A 148 -11.99 -11.28 -13.71
N HIS A 149 -11.92 -12.39 -13.02
CA HIS A 149 -13.08 -13.27 -12.82
C HIS A 149 -14.03 -12.78 -11.72
N VAL A 150 -13.55 -11.96 -10.77
CA VAL A 150 -14.31 -11.52 -9.58
C VAL A 150 -14.46 -10.01 -9.52
N SER A 151 -13.36 -9.26 -9.73
CA SER A 151 -13.34 -7.79 -9.80
C SER A 151 -13.89 -7.08 -8.54
N ARG A 152 -13.46 -7.53 -7.34
CA ARG A 152 -13.82 -6.88 -6.07
C ARG A 152 -13.14 -5.52 -5.94
N LYS A 153 -13.75 -4.62 -5.18
CA LYS A 153 -13.14 -3.35 -4.78
C LYS A 153 -12.21 -3.60 -3.59
N LEU A 154 -10.92 -3.34 -3.76
CA LEU A 154 -9.88 -3.72 -2.81
C LEU A 154 -9.04 -2.53 -2.39
N ALA A 155 -8.46 -2.59 -1.18
CA ALA A 155 -7.47 -1.63 -0.70
C ALA A 155 -6.40 -2.31 0.17
N MET A 156 -5.25 -1.65 0.31
CA MET A 156 -4.24 -1.90 1.34
C MET A 156 -4.05 -0.67 2.22
N MET A 157 -4.56 0.46 1.78
CA MET A 157 -4.56 1.71 2.51
C MET A 157 -5.86 2.44 2.22
N ILE A 158 -6.50 2.98 3.25
CA ILE A 158 -7.67 3.84 3.13
C ILE A 158 -7.43 5.13 3.90
N GLU A 159 -7.90 6.25 3.36
CA GLU A 159 -8.00 7.52 4.07
C GLU A 159 -9.46 7.97 4.04
N VAL A 160 -10.01 8.25 5.22
CA VAL A 160 -11.40 8.66 5.36
C VAL A 160 -11.55 9.77 6.41
N ARG A 161 -12.61 10.55 6.27
CA ARG A 161 -13.09 11.44 7.32
C ARG A 161 -13.98 10.66 8.27
N VAL A 162 -13.71 10.79 9.58
CA VAL A 162 -14.54 10.21 10.64
C VAL A 162 -14.93 11.34 11.59
N GLY A 163 -16.18 11.77 11.52
CA GLY A 163 -16.62 12.98 12.23
C GLY A 163 -15.86 14.23 11.75
N ALA A 164 -15.23 14.94 12.67
CA ALA A 164 -14.37 16.08 12.37
C ALA A 164 -12.91 15.68 12.06
N GLY A 165 -12.49 14.46 12.40
CA GLY A 165 -11.13 13.96 12.28
C GLY A 165 -10.81 13.30 10.96
N ARG A 166 -9.55 12.88 10.84
CA ARG A 166 -9.03 12.12 9.69
C ARG A 166 -8.42 10.80 10.15
N LEU A 167 -8.81 9.74 9.50
CA LEU A 167 -8.30 8.39 9.71
C LEU A 167 -7.56 7.92 8.47
N LEU A 168 -6.30 7.54 8.65
CA LEU A 168 -5.57 6.69 7.71
C LEU A 168 -5.45 5.30 8.32
N MET A 169 -5.84 4.28 7.58
CA MET A 169 -5.67 2.88 7.99
C MET A 169 -4.89 2.15 6.90
N THR A 170 -3.90 1.38 7.30
CA THR A 170 -3.07 0.59 6.38
C THR A 170 -2.82 -0.81 6.88
N THR A 171 -2.68 -1.74 5.94
CA THR A 171 -2.26 -3.13 6.18
C THR A 171 -0.82 -3.39 5.71
N LEU A 172 -0.16 -2.35 5.18
CA LEU A 172 1.25 -2.37 4.73
C LEU A 172 2.22 -2.44 5.90
#